data_538ba9f902d77265e1a338cf272170b7
#
_entry.id   538ba9f902d77265e1a338cf272170b7
#
_cell.length_a   1.000
_cell.length_b   1.000
_cell.length_c   1.000
_cell.angle_alpha   90.00
_cell.angle_beta   90.00
_cell.angle_gamma   90.00
#
_symmetry.space_group_name_H-M   'P 1'
#
loop_
_entity.id
_entity.type
_entity.pdbx_description
1 polymer ?
#
loop_
_entity_poly.entity_id
_entity_poly.type
_entity_poly.pdbx_seq_one_letter_code
_entity_poly.pdbx_strand_id
1 'polypeptide(L)'
;MKFVQIVDFETDRFDEMQAVAEEADKRMAGRAGGPTHRLVLRDRNKPGHVLVVIEFDSYEDAMSNSNDPETGKFAQQMAALCTRPPSFTDCDVLDMTEFK
;
A
#
# COMPACT_ATOMS: atom_id res chain seq x y z
N MET A 1 1.75 18.95 -2.81
CA MET A 1 1.38 18.34 -1.50
C MET A 1 1.49 16.83 -1.62
N LYS A 2 2.23 16.22 -0.72
CA LYS A 2 2.37 14.77 -0.71
C LYS A 2 1.06 14.12 -0.32
N PHE A 3 0.87 12.92 -0.82
CA PHE A 3 -0.34 12.13 -0.63
C PHE A 3 0.02 10.79 -0.04
N VAL A 4 -0.80 10.31 0.89
CA VAL A 4 -0.62 9.00 1.52
C VAL A 4 -1.92 8.22 1.41
N GLN A 5 -1.81 6.97 0.99
CA GLN A 5 -2.93 6.03 1.06
C GLN A 5 -2.65 5.03 2.18
N ILE A 6 -3.62 4.85 3.07
CA ILE A 6 -3.53 3.87 4.14
C ILE A 6 -4.44 2.70 3.78
N VAL A 7 -3.85 1.51 3.71
CA VAL A 7 -4.58 0.28 3.45
C VAL A 7 -4.64 -0.51 4.75
N ASP A 8 -5.84 -0.82 5.20
CA ASP A 8 -6.10 -1.55 6.44
C ASP A 8 -6.73 -2.89 6.09
N PHE A 9 -6.10 -3.98 6.50
CA PHE A 9 -6.60 -5.30 6.15
C PHE A 9 -6.28 -6.34 7.21
N GLU A 10 -6.95 -7.49 7.13
CA GLU A 10 -6.68 -8.65 7.96
C GLU A 10 -6.32 -9.84 7.08
N THR A 11 -5.28 -10.56 7.48
CA THR A 11 -4.84 -11.77 6.77
C THR A 11 -4.24 -12.76 7.76
N ASP A 12 -4.39 -14.03 7.46
CA ASP A 12 -3.66 -15.12 8.10
C ASP A 12 -2.57 -15.70 7.18
N ARG A 13 -2.32 -15.01 6.05
CA ARG A 13 -1.39 -15.47 5.00
C ARG A 13 -0.40 -14.36 4.64
N PHE A 14 0.15 -13.71 5.66
CA PHE A 14 1.05 -12.56 5.45
C PHE A 14 2.28 -12.91 4.60
N ASP A 15 2.88 -14.08 4.81
CA ASP A 15 4.07 -14.47 4.05
C ASP A 15 3.76 -14.59 2.55
N GLU A 16 2.60 -15.08 2.20
CA GLU A 16 2.18 -15.13 0.80
C GLU A 16 1.95 -13.74 0.23
N MET A 17 1.35 -12.85 1.03
CA MET A 17 1.15 -11.46 0.61
C MET A 17 2.48 -10.77 0.36
N GLN A 18 3.46 -11.01 1.22
CA GLN A 18 4.79 -10.42 1.08
C GLN A 18 5.46 -10.88 -0.21
N ALA A 19 5.34 -12.16 -0.55
CA ALA A 19 5.88 -12.69 -1.80
C ALA A 19 5.20 -12.06 -3.02
N VAL A 20 3.89 -11.87 -2.99
CA VAL A 20 3.16 -11.21 -4.08
C VAL A 20 3.60 -9.76 -4.21
N ALA A 21 3.78 -9.05 -3.08
CA ALA A 21 4.22 -7.67 -3.08
C ALA A 21 5.63 -7.51 -3.68
N GLU A 22 6.56 -8.40 -3.31
CA GLU A 22 7.92 -8.38 -3.85
C GLU A 22 7.92 -8.61 -5.36
N GLU A 23 7.11 -9.54 -5.83
CA GLU A 23 6.97 -9.81 -7.26
C GLU A 23 6.44 -8.59 -8.01
N ALA A 24 5.42 -7.94 -7.46
CA ALA A 24 4.84 -6.73 -8.05
C ALA A 24 5.86 -5.60 -8.05
N ASP A 25 6.63 -5.44 -6.99
CA ASP A 25 7.66 -4.40 -6.89
C ASP A 25 8.69 -4.55 -8.02
N LYS A 26 9.08 -5.78 -8.34
CA LYS A 26 10.01 -6.04 -9.44
C LYS A 26 9.43 -5.66 -10.80
N ARG A 27 8.15 -6.00 -11.03
CA ARG A 27 7.50 -5.66 -12.30
C ARG A 27 7.30 -4.16 -12.48
N MET A 28 7.11 -3.44 -11.38
CA MET A 28 6.76 -2.01 -11.40
C MET A 28 7.97 -1.09 -11.15
N ALA A 29 9.15 -1.65 -10.95
CA ALA A 29 10.36 -0.89 -10.71
C ALA A 29 10.66 0.04 -11.89
N GLY A 30 11.08 1.26 -11.59
CA GLY A 30 11.48 2.25 -12.59
C GLY A 30 10.34 3.02 -13.23
N ARG A 31 9.08 2.75 -12.88
CA ARG A 31 7.95 3.52 -13.40
C ARG A 31 7.90 4.89 -12.76
N ALA A 32 7.65 5.91 -13.57
CA ALA A 32 7.47 7.27 -13.09
C ALA A 32 6.11 7.40 -12.37
N GLY A 33 6.05 8.23 -11.33
CA GLY A 33 4.80 8.53 -10.64
C GLY A 33 4.30 7.44 -9.71
N GLY A 34 5.11 6.42 -9.46
CA GLY A 34 4.76 5.38 -8.50
C GLY A 34 4.97 5.80 -7.05
N PRO A 35 4.73 4.88 -6.11
CA PRO A 35 4.97 5.17 -4.69
C PRO A 35 6.42 5.54 -4.42
N THR A 36 6.63 6.49 -3.51
CA THR A 36 7.97 6.90 -3.09
C THR A 36 8.43 6.15 -1.85
N HIS A 37 7.49 5.81 -0.97
CA HIS A 37 7.77 5.07 0.27
C HIS A 37 6.60 4.17 0.61
N ARG A 38 6.90 3.10 1.32
CA ARG A 38 5.88 2.19 1.83
C ARG A 38 6.30 1.68 3.20
N LEU A 39 5.41 1.81 4.18
CA LEU A 39 5.58 1.21 5.50
C LEU A 39 4.55 0.10 5.63
N VAL A 40 4.99 -1.06 6.06
CA VAL A 40 4.11 -2.18 6.37
C VAL A 40 4.13 -2.38 7.87
N LEU A 41 2.98 -2.22 8.51
CA LEU A 41 2.85 -2.17 9.96
C LEU A 41 1.97 -3.30 10.45
N ARG A 42 2.39 -3.96 11.52
CA ARG A 42 1.56 -4.96 12.19
C ARG A 42 1.00 -4.35 13.48
N ASP A 43 -0.31 -4.48 13.66
CA ASP A 43 -0.95 -4.07 14.90
C ASP A 43 -0.49 -5.03 16.01
N ARG A 44 0.16 -4.49 17.04
CA ARG A 44 0.70 -5.31 18.13
C ARG A 44 -0.39 -5.96 18.98
N ASN A 45 -1.59 -5.41 18.96
CA ASN A 45 -2.67 -5.82 19.82
C ASN A 45 -3.72 -6.69 19.13
N LYS A 46 -3.60 -6.87 17.81
CA LYS A 46 -4.59 -7.63 17.05
C LYS A 46 -3.88 -8.49 16.01
N PRO A 47 -3.75 -9.80 16.27
CA PRO A 47 -3.10 -10.71 15.32
C PRO A 47 -3.76 -10.67 13.94
N GLY A 48 -2.94 -10.67 12.91
CA GLY A 48 -3.43 -10.66 11.53
C GLY A 48 -3.84 -9.30 11.00
N HIS A 49 -3.87 -8.27 11.84
CA HIS A 49 -4.23 -6.92 11.42
C HIS A 49 -2.99 -6.16 10.95
N VAL A 50 -3.03 -5.71 9.70
CA VAL A 50 -1.90 -5.05 9.04
C VAL A 50 -2.36 -3.72 8.46
N LEU A 51 -1.51 -2.70 8.60
CA LEU A 51 -1.72 -1.39 7.97
C LEU A 51 -0.54 -1.14 7.04
N VAL A 52 -0.84 -0.69 5.83
CA VAL A 52 0.19 -0.30 4.88
C VAL A 52 0.03 1.18 4.58
N VAL A 53 1.11 1.94 4.77
CA VAL A 53 1.13 3.38 4.50
C VAL A 53 1.95 3.58 3.23
N ILE A 54 1.32 4.08 2.18
CA ILE A 54 1.93 4.25 0.87
C ILE A 54 2.00 5.74 0.55
N GLU A 55 3.21 6.25 0.37
CA GLU A 55 3.43 7.66 0.07
C GLU A 55 3.59 7.87 -1.44
N PHE A 56 3.00 8.96 -1.95
CA PHE A 56 3.17 9.43 -3.32
C PHE A 56 3.55 10.90 -3.29
N ASP A 57 4.24 11.37 -4.32
CA ASP A 57 4.60 12.79 -4.42
C ASP A 57 3.37 13.69 -4.57
N SER A 58 2.28 13.18 -5.15
CA SER A 58 1.05 13.94 -5.37
C SER A 58 -0.16 13.03 -5.45
N TYR A 59 -1.34 13.62 -5.29
CA TYR A 59 -2.61 12.93 -5.49
C TYR A 59 -2.73 12.41 -6.93
N GLU A 60 -2.28 13.22 -7.90
CA GLU A 60 -2.34 12.86 -9.32
C GLU A 60 -1.51 11.61 -9.61
N ASP A 61 -0.33 11.50 -9.01
CA ASP A 61 0.50 10.30 -9.14
C ASP A 61 -0.19 9.08 -8.54
N ALA A 62 -0.83 9.25 -7.39
CA ALA A 62 -1.56 8.16 -6.75
C ALA A 62 -2.72 7.68 -7.62
N MET A 63 -3.47 8.60 -8.23
CA MET A 63 -4.59 8.25 -9.09
C MET A 63 -4.13 7.58 -10.38
N SER A 64 -3.05 8.06 -10.97
CA SER A 64 -2.44 7.43 -12.14
C SER A 64 -2.01 5.98 -11.82
N ASN A 65 -1.41 5.78 -10.65
CA ASN A 65 -1.02 4.45 -10.19
C ASN A 65 -2.25 3.54 -9.99
N SER A 66 -3.32 4.07 -9.38
CA SER A 66 -4.54 3.31 -9.14
C SER A 66 -5.23 2.89 -10.45
N ASN A 67 -5.10 3.68 -11.49
CA ASN A 67 -5.70 3.39 -12.80
C ASN A 67 -4.87 2.48 -13.68
N ASP A 68 -3.65 2.14 -13.26
CA ASP A 68 -2.79 1.21 -13.99
C ASP A 68 -3.36 -0.21 -13.87
N PRO A 69 -3.57 -0.92 -15.00
CA PRO A 69 -4.09 -2.28 -14.98
C PRO A 69 -3.25 -3.26 -14.13
N GLU A 70 -1.93 -3.06 -14.07
CA GLU A 70 -1.07 -3.89 -13.23
C GLU A 70 -1.35 -3.69 -11.76
N THR A 71 -1.62 -2.45 -11.34
CA THR A 71 -2.01 -2.15 -9.98
C THR A 71 -3.33 -2.81 -9.64
N GLY A 72 -4.28 -2.81 -10.56
CA GLY A 72 -5.57 -3.47 -10.38
C GLY A 72 -5.42 -4.98 -10.18
N LYS A 73 -4.58 -5.62 -10.98
CA LYS A 73 -4.30 -7.05 -10.82
C LYS A 73 -3.66 -7.35 -9.46
N PHE A 74 -2.70 -6.53 -9.07
CA PHE A 74 -2.04 -6.67 -7.78
C PHE A 74 -3.04 -6.54 -6.64
N ALA A 75 -3.92 -5.53 -6.70
CA ALA A 75 -4.94 -5.32 -5.68
C ALA A 75 -5.86 -6.53 -5.55
N GLN A 76 -6.25 -7.14 -6.67
CA GLN A 76 -7.08 -8.35 -6.66
C GLN A 76 -6.35 -9.53 -6.02
N GLN A 77 -5.08 -9.72 -6.33
CA GLN A 77 -4.27 -10.78 -5.74
C GLN A 77 -4.16 -10.60 -4.23
N MET A 78 -3.95 -9.37 -3.78
CA MET A 78 -3.83 -9.07 -2.36
C MET A 78 -5.16 -9.27 -1.63
N ALA A 79 -6.26 -8.81 -2.21
CA ALA A 79 -7.58 -8.97 -1.62
C ALA A 79 -7.96 -10.43 -1.44
N ALA A 80 -7.54 -11.30 -2.36
CA ALA A 80 -7.82 -12.73 -2.27
C ALA A 80 -7.12 -13.40 -1.08
N LEU A 81 -6.07 -12.79 -0.55
CA LEU A 81 -5.33 -13.29 0.60
C LEU A 81 -5.82 -12.70 1.93
N CYS A 82 -6.77 -11.77 1.88
CA CYS A 82 -7.35 -11.16 3.07
C CYS A 82 -8.52 -11.99 3.59
N THR A 83 -8.72 -11.96 4.91
CA THR A 83 -9.86 -12.66 5.54
C THR A 83 -11.16 -11.87 5.37
N ARG A 84 -11.06 -10.58 5.03
CA ARG A 84 -12.19 -9.71 4.70
C ARG A 84 -11.70 -8.63 3.73
N PRO A 85 -12.62 -7.91 3.04
CA PRO A 85 -12.20 -6.86 2.12
C PRO A 85 -11.36 -5.78 2.80
N PRO A 86 -10.26 -5.33 2.19
CA PRO A 86 -9.43 -4.27 2.76
C PRO A 86 -10.14 -2.92 2.73
N SER A 87 -9.77 -2.05 3.65
CA SER A 87 -10.24 -0.65 3.70
C SER A 87 -9.13 0.27 3.22
N PHE A 88 -9.52 1.32 2.51
CA PHE A 88 -8.58 2.32 1.98
C PHE A 88 -8.95 3.70 2.51
N THR A 89 -7.94 4.44 2.95
CA THR A 89 -8.11 5.83 3.38
C THR A 89 -7.11 6.69 2.62
N ASP A 90 -7.60 7.68 1.90
CA ASP A 90 -6.79 8.62 1.15
C ASP A 90 -6.55 9.86 2.00
N CYS A 91 -5.28 10.25 2.14
CA CYS A 91 -4.87 11.33 3.04
C CYS A 91 -3.94 12.31 2.36
N ASP A 92 -4.15 13.59 2.61
CA ASP A 92 -3.17 14.62 2.27
C ASP A 92 -2.21 14.77 3.44
N VAL A 93 -0.92 14.88 3.15
CA VAL A 93 0.08 15.08 4.20
C VAL A 93 0.07 16.55 4.61
N LEU A 94 -0.32 16.83 5.84
CA LEU A 94 -0.37 18.20 6.36
C LEU A 94 0.93 18.63 6.99
N ASP A 95 1.69 17.69 7.55
CA ASP A 95 2.95 17.97 8.20
C ASP A 95 3.81 16.71 8.25
N MET A 96 5.09 16.86 8.08
CA MET A 96 6.06 15.79 8.23
C MET A 96 7.24 16.35 8.99
N THR A 97 7.42 15.88 10.22
CA THR A 97 8.46 16.38 11.13
C THR A 97 9.39 15.22 11.51
N GLU A 98 10.68 15.47 11.45
CA GLU A 98 11.67 14.51 11.91
C GLU A 98 12.16 14.90 13.29
N PHE A 99 12.23 13.93 14.18
CA PHE A 99 12.78 14.11 15.52
C PHE A 99 14.11 13.37 15.59
N LYS A 100 15.07 14.02 16.18
CA LYS A 100 16.42 13.47 16.32
C LYS A 100 16.81 13.33 17.78
#